data_e794e4cdad41c06fc3c59ed12262d957
#
_entry.id   e794e4cdad41c06fc3c59ed12262d957
#
_cell.length_a   1.000
_cell.length_b   1.000
_cell.length_c   1.000
_cell.angle_alpha   90.00
_cell.angle_beta   90.00
_cell.angle_gamma   90.00
#
_symmetry.space_group_name_H-M   'P 1'
#
loop_
_entity.id
_entity.type
_entity.pdbx_description
1 polymer ?
#
loop_
_entity_poly.entity_id
_entity_poly.type
_entity_poly.pdbx_seq_one_letter_code
_entity_poly.pdbx_strand_id
1 'polypeptide(L)'
;MTRIVISNMFLGGSEELELEKDELLVGSQPDSDLPEEQPDLLIRSRQVATKHALLNKKGDVWHITHRAVGFETIVNGTSLAYGEERVLEDSDLVYIGEYLLRLLNETQSLEGPSTGENAKVIMALENDIHSQLLDLMDLRQSKVEINLGSDSTKLKIRNHLEDLVKQAVDGLKDDLKRELVQIAMYKRLTNEITLAGSAGDTKRRHAEFEQPFFESQLEDITRRILSSLDVVLEAKTMKEDIQKLDATFKETLQRYEIDFSEGLQDYVSGMFFMRNILDLIFGLGPLQDLLDTPTISEIMVVSKDRIFVEKFGVVEDSRREFYSDVLLMSVIERIVAPVGRRIDKSNPLVDARLKDGSRVNAIIPPLALKGPCLTIRKFSETSVTIHDLVKFGALSEEMVQFLKACVDNHLNIVVSGGTGSGKTTMLNCLSAFISPAERVVTVEDTAELQMKQDHVVTLETRPPNMEGKGEVTIRDLIKNALRMRPDRIVVGECRGGETLDMLQAMNTGHDGSMTTGHANTPQDMMKRLETMVLTGMDMPVDAIRIQITSAVHLVVQLNRFSDGARRVTHISEVAGRDDITGHIIVEDIFRYIEAPGSKTGRQLYTGYIPSFLPELLDKNLITLEQLF
;
A
#
# COMPACT_ATOMS: atom_id res chain seq x y z
N MET A 1 -32.56 0.42 -9.47
CA MET A 1 -33.01 -0.26 -8.23
C MET A 1 -32.04 0.07 -7.12
N THR A 2 -32.51 0.36 -5.92
CA THR A 2 -31.60 0.64 -4.79
C THR A 2 -31.26 -0.67 -4.11
N ARG A 3 -29.99 -0.88 -3.78
CA ARG A 3 -29.48 -2.03 -3.03
C ARG A 3 -28.88 -1.55 -1.71
N ILE A 4 -28.90 -2.40 -0.71
CA ILE A 4 -28.21 -2.16 0.55
C ILE A 4 -27.17 -3.26 0.77
N VAL A 5 -25.96 -2.87 1.10
CA VAL A 5 -24.88 -3.78 1.51
C VAL A 5 -24.77 -3.73 3.02
N ILE A 6 -24.91 -4.88 3.67
CA ILE A 6 -24.79 -5.05 5.12
C ILE A 6 -23.52 -5.85 5.39
N SER A 7 -22.57 -5.26 6.10
CA SER A 7 -21.30 -5.88 6.43
C SER A 7 -21.10 -6.00 7.94
N ASN A 8 -20.74 -7.18 8.44
CA ASN A 8 -20.33 -7.34 9.83
C ASN A 8 -18.86 -6.94 9.99
N MET A 9 -18.58 -5.95 10.83
CA MET A 9 -17.24 -5.36 10.99
C MET A 9 -16.23 -6.27 11.72
N PHE A 10 -16.70 -7.26 12.50
CA PHE A 10 -15.82 -8.13 13.30
C PHE A 10 -15.69 -9.53 12.73
N LEU A 11 -16.75 -10.09 12.16
CA LEU A 11 -16.75 -11.47 11.67
C LEU A 11 -16.33 -11.61 10.20
N GLY A 12 -16.32 -10.49 9.48
CA GLY A 12 -16.13 -10.46 8.03
C GLY A 12 -17.33 -11.12 7.32
N GLY A 13 -17.69 -10.59 6.18
CA GLY A 13 -18.83 -11.03 5.39
C GLY A 13 -19.76 -9.85 5.12
N SER A 14 -20.22 -9.77 3.89
CA SER A 14 -21.22 -8.80 3.46
C SER A 14 -22.34 -9.50 2.74
N GLU A 15 -23.56 -9.06 2.97
CA GLU A 15 -24.77 -9.49 2.30
C GLU A 15 -25.33 -8.31 1.52
N GLU A 16 -25.68 -8.51 0.25
CA GLU A 16 -26.28 -7.50 -0.60
C GLU A 16 -27.74 -7.84 -0.81
N LEU A 17 -28.62 -6.89 -0.50
CA LEU A 17 -30.08 -7.05 -0.57
C LEU A 17 -30.67 -5.98 -1.48
N GLU A 18 -31.58 -6.36 -2.37
CA GLU A 18 -32.38 -5.41 -3.15
C GLU A 18 -33.53 -4.85 -2.29
N LEU A 19 -33.70 -3.53 -2.33
CA LEU A 19 -34.75 -2.86 -1.59
C LEU A 19 -36.01 -2.79 -2.45
N GLU A 20 -36.97 -3.70 -2.18
CA GLU A 20 -38.24 -3.79 -2.91
C GLU A 20 -39.34 -2.87 -2.32
N LYS A 21 -39.14 -2.38 -1.09
CA LYS A 21 -40.13 -1.54 -0.37
C LYS A 21 -39.56 -0.13 -0.17
N ASP A 22 -40.44 0.87 -0.16
CA ASP A 22 -40.11 2.27 0.12
C ASP A 22 -39.98 2.57 1.63
N GLU A 23 -40.38 1.65 2.50
CA GLU A 23 -40.23 1.73 3.94
C GLU A 23 -39.77 0.38 4.49
N LEU A 24 -38.67 0.38 5.24
CA LEU A 24 -38.00 -0.83 5.74
C LEU A 24 -37.59 -0.63 7.20
N LEU A 25 -38.03 -1.52 8.06
CA LEU A 25 -37.61 -1.57 9.45
C LEU A 25 -36.33 -2.39 9.60
N VAL A 26 -35.28 -1.79 10.16
CA VAL A 26 -34.00 -2.43 10.48
C VAL A 26 -34.00 -2.79 11.97
N GLY A 27 -33.69 -4.04 12.30
CA GLY A 27 -33.62 -4.47 13.69
C GLY A 27 -33.14 -5.90 13.90
N SER A 28 -33.11 -6.34 15.16
CA SER A 28 -32.76 -7.71 15.54
C SER A 28 -34.02 -8.59 15.66
N GLN A 29 -33.79 -9.92 15.76
CA GLN A 29 -34.89 -10.88 15.96
C GLN A 29 -35.61 -10.62 17.26
N PRO A 30 -36.98 -10.47 17.25
CA PRO A 30 -37.75 -10.29 18.47
C PRO A 30 -37.82 -11.59 19.28
N ASP A 31 -38.03 -11.45 20.59
CA ASP A 31 -38.23 -12.59 21.50
C ASP A 31 -39.62 -13.29 21.30
N SER A 32 -40.48 -12.75 20.42
CA SER A 32 -41.82 -13.29 20.11
C SER A 32 -41.95 -13.60 18.61
N ASP A 33 -42.67 -14.69 18.29
CA ASP A 33 -42.94 -15.15 16.92
C ASP A 33 -44.10 -14.42 16.21
N LEU A 34 -44.48 -13.22 16.66
CA LEU A 34 -45.56 -12.45 16.05
C LEU A 34 -45.11 -11.78 14.75
N PRO A 35 -45.76 -12.04 13.59
CA PRO A 35 -45.30 -11.56 12.27
C PRO A 35 -45.29 -10.03 12.12
N GLU A 36 -46.10 -9.30 12.88
CA GLU A 36 -46.19 -7.83 12.82
C GLU A 36 -45.00 -7.11 13.50
N GLU A 37 -44.15 -7.84 14.22
CA GLU A 37 -43.01 -7.28 14.96
C GLU A 37 -41.65 -7.58 14.32
N GLN A 38 -41.60 -8.35 13.26
CA GLN A 38 -40.35 -8.71 12.62
C GLN A 38 -39.80 -7.56 11.77
N PRO A 39 -38.50 -7.24 11.89
CA PRO A 39 -37.88 -6.26 11.02
C PRO A 39 -37.77 -6.78 9.58
N ASP A 40 -37.89 -5.86 8.61
CA ASP A 40 -37.68 -6.17 7.18
C ASP A 40 -36.20 -6.50 6.87
N LEU A 41 -35.29 -5.80 7.55
CA LEU A 41 -33.85 -6.06 7.51
C LEU A 41 -33.41 -6.62 8.87
N LEU A 42 -33.16 -7.92 8.91
CA LEU A 42 -32.83 -8.63 10.14
C LEU A 42 -31.31 -8.60 10.38
N ILE A 43 -30.88 -7.95 11.45
CA ILE A 43 -29.52 -7.91 11.93
C ILE A 43 -29.37 -8.80 13.17
N ARG A 44 -28.63 -9.91 13.06
CA ARG A 44 -28.45 -10.87 14.16
C ARG A 44 -27.39 -10.40 15.16
N SER A 45 -27.78 -9.47 16.04
CA SER A 45 -26.87 -8.93 17.05
C SER A 45 -27.62 -8.57 18.35
N ARG A 46 -26.93 -8.74 19.47
CA ARG A 46 -27.41 -8.29 20.80
C ARG A 46 -27.20 -6.77 21.00
N GLN A 47 -26.44 -6.13 20.14
CA GLN A 47 -26.20 -4.68 20.14
C GLN A 47 -27.17 -3.92 19.24
N VAL A 48 -28.21 -4.60 18.74
CA VAL A 48 -29.20 -4.04 17.85
C VAL A 48 -30.58 -4.29 18.44
N ALA A 49 -31.39 -3.24 18.60
CA ALA A 49 -32.77 -3.35 19.09
C ALA A 49 -33.67 -4.02 18.04
N THR A 50 -34.78 -4.61 18.47
CA THR A 50 -35.78 -5.23 17.57
C THR A 50 -36.31 -4.24 16.53
N LYS A 51 -36.54 -2.99 16.92
CA LYS A 51 -36.93 -1.86 16.05
C LYS A 51 -35.88 -0.77 16.18
N HIS A 52 -34.73 -0.95 15.50
CA HIS A 52 -33.56 -0.10 15.70
C HIS A 52 -33.61 1.18 14.89
N ALA A 53 -33.83 1.06 13.59
CA ALA A 53 -33.94 2.20 12.69
C ALA A 53 -34.98 1.95 11.60
N LEU A 54 -35.52 3.02 11.03
CA LEU A 54 -36.41 2.99 9.89
C LEU A 54 -35.74 3.64 8.69
N LEU A 55 -35.64 2.91 7.60
CA LEU A 55 -35.27 3.44 6.29
C LEU A 55 -36.57 3.78 5.54
N ASN A 56 -36.66 4.99 5.02
CA ASN A 56 -37.85 5.48 4.32
C ASN A 56 -37.45 6.27 3.08
N LYS A 57 -38.02 5.92 1.92
CA LYS A 57 -37.80 6.59 0.64
C LYS A 57 -38.82 7.71 0.45
N LYS A 58 -38.35 8.95 0.31
CA LYS A 58 -39.18 10.13 0.00
C LYS A 58 -38.77 10.68 -1.37
N GLY A 59 -39.58 10.40 -2.39
CA GLY A 59 -39.21 10.64 -3.77
C GLY A 59 -38.07 9.70 -4.21
N ASP A 60 -36.93 10.26 -4.65
CA ASP A 60 -35.74 9.47 -5.04
C ASP A 60 -34.66 9.42 -3.93
N VAL A 61 -34.99 9.95 -2.73
CA VAL A 61 -34.00 10.08 -1.65
C VAL A 61 -34.37 9.19 -0.48
N TRP A 62 -33.40 8.45 0.03
CA TRP A 62 -33.57 7.64 1.24
C TRP A 62 -33.28 8.45 2.50
N HIS A 63 -34.05 8.17 3.54
CA HIS A 63 -33.93 8.75 4.87
C HIS A 63 -33.77 7.63 5.89
N ILE A 64 -32.99 7.86 6.94
CA ILE A 64 -32.92 6.98 8.10
C ILE A 64 -33.41 7.70 9.33
N THR A 65 -34.28 7.02 10.12
CA THR A 65 -34.78 7.52 11.39
C THR A 65 -34.36 6.57 12.50
N HIS A 66 -33.69 7.07 13.53
CA HIS A 66 -33.36 6.28 14.71
C HIS A 66 -34.56 6.02 15.61
N ARG A 67 -34.84 4.75 15.96
CA ARG A 67 -36.02 4.32 16.75
C ARG A 67 -35.70 3.47 17.97
N ALA A 68 -34.44 3.31 18.35
CA ALA A 68 -34.03 2.49 19.47
C ALA A 68 -33.72 3.33 20.71
N VAL A 69 -34.13 2.87 21.89
CA VAL A 69 -33.76 3.47 23.17
C VAL A 69 -32.64 2.64 23.80
N GLY A 70 -31.53 3.28 24.17
CA GLY A 70 -30.38 2.60 24.76
C GLY A 70 -29.43 1.96 23.76
N PHE A 71 -29.60 2.22 22.46
CA PHE A 71 -28.74 1.82 21.36
C PHE A 71 -28.41 3.03 20.47
N GLU A 72 -27.45 2.91 19.58
CA GLU A 72 -27.01 4.01 18.70
C GLU A 72 -27.14 3.65 17.23
N THR A 73 -27.60 4.62 16.43
CA THR A 73 -27.43 4.66 14.97
C THR A 73 -26.48 5.79 14.66
N ILE A 74 -25.37 5.49 13.99
CA ILE A 74 -24.33 6.48 13.66
C ILE A 74 -24.27 6.64 12.15
N VAL A 75 -24.43 7.86 11.65
CA VAL A 75 -24.30 8.21 10.23
C VAL A 75 -23.08 9.10 10.05
N ASN A 76 -22.09 8.65 9.28
CA ASN A 76 -20.82 9.36 9.03
C ASN A 76 -20.14 9.83 10.33
N GLY A 77 -20.14 8.98 11.35
CA GLY A 77 -19.52 9.26 12.65
C GLY A 77 -20.35 10.17 13.59
N THR A 78 -21.59 10.53 13.23
CA THR A 78 -22.49 11.31 14.07
C THR A 78 -23.64 10.43 14.55
N SER A 79 -23.83 10.30 15.87
CA SER A 79 -24.96 9.55 16.45
C SER A 79 -26.29 10.32 16.29
N LEU A 80 -27.34 9.60 15.89
CA LEU A 80 -28.68 10.15 15.76
C LEU A 80 -29.43 10.08 17.09
N ALA A 81 -30.15 11.17 17.44
CA ALA A 81 -31.06 11.17 18.56
C ALA A 81 -32.33 10.34 18.27
N TYR A 82 -33.02 9.86 19.30
CA TYR A 82 -34.28 9.14 19.14
C TYR A 82 -35.30 9.96 18.35
N GLY A 83 -35.82 9.39 17.27
CA GLY A 83 -36.74 10.06 16.35
C GLY A 83 -36.10 11.06 15.39
N GLU A 84 -34.77 11.26 15.44
CA GLU A 84 -34.05 12.07 14.46
C GLU A 84 -34.05 11.38 13.12
N GLU A 85 -34.43 12.13 12.09
CA GLU A 85 -34.39 11.69 10.69
C GLU A 85 -33.22 12.36 9.95
N ARG A 86 -32.47 11.59 9.16
CA ARG A 86 -31.38 12.08 8.33
C ARG A 86 -31.50 11.57 6.91
N VAL A 87 -31.20 12.44 5.95
CA VAL A 87 -31.05 12.08 4.54
C VAL A 87 -29.84 11.18 4.39
N LEU A 88 -29.94 10.14 3.58
CA LEU A 88 -28.83 9.27 3.21
C LEU A 88 -28.43 9.50 1.77
N GLU A 89 -27.15 9.76 1.57
CA GLU A 89 -26.50 9.82 0.27
C GLU A 89 -25.79 8.48 -0.02
N ASP A 90 -25.50 8.19 -1.28
CA ASP A 90 -24.90 6.91 -1.71
C ASP A 90 -23.53 6.59 -1.09
N SER A 91 -22.83 7.61 -0.58
CA SER A 91 -21.53 7.46 0.09
C SER A 91 -21.62 7.32 1.60
N ASP A 92 -22.83 7.42 2.18
CA ASP A 92 -23.02 7.46 3.63
C ASP A 92 -22.74 6.10 4.28
N LEU A 93 -22.05 6.17 5.41
CA LEU A 93 -21.74 5.02 6.25
C LEU A 93 -22.68 5.01 7.46
N VAL A 94 -23.59 4.04 7.49
CA VAL A 94 -24.54 3.87 8.60
C VAL A 94 -24.10 2.71 9.47
N TYR A 95 -23.81 2.98 10.73
CA TYR A 95 -23.46 1.96 11.72
C TYR A 95 -24.63 1.68 12.65
N ILE A 96 -24.96 0.40 12.79
CA ILE A 96 -25.97 -0.13 13.69
C ILE A 96 -25.37 -1.32 14.46
N GLY A 97 -24.99 -1.12 15.71
CA GLY A 97 -24.19 -2.07 16.46
C GLY A 97 -22.85 -2.36 15.76
N GLU A 98 -22.53 -3.63 15.56
CA GLU A 98 -21.33 -4.08 14.84
C GLU A 98 -21.50 -4.17 13.31
N TYR A 99 -22.59 -3.64 12.76
CA TYR A 99 -22.87 -3.71 11.32
C TYR A 99 -22.75 -2.35 10.65
N LEU A 100 -22.19 -2.38 9.46
CA LEU A 100 -22.11 -1.25 8.54
C LEU A 100 -23.10 -1.46 7.40
N LEU A 101 -24.01 -0.51 7.21
CA LEU A 101 -24.97 -0.48 6.11
C LEU A 101 -24.55 0.59 5.12
N ARG A 102 -24.60 0.27 3.82
CA ARG A 102 -24.41 1.22 2.71
C ARG A 102 -25.53 1.08 1.70
N LEU A 103 -26.10 2.20 1.30
CA LEU A 103 -27.05 2.25 0.19
C LEU A 103 -26.28 2.39 -1.13
N LEU A 104 -26.67 1.60 -2.12
CA LEU A 104 -26.16 1.66 -3.48
C LEU A 104 -27.34 1.96 -4.41
N ASN A 105 -27.39 3.17 -4.95
CA ASN A 105 -28.31 3.49 -6.03
C ASN A 105 -27.68 3.12 -7.38
N GLU A 106 -28.46 2.55 -8.29
CA GLU A 106 -28.00 2.13 -9.65
C GLU A 106 -27.40 3.27 -10.50
N THR A 107 -27.47 4.51 -10.05
CA THR A 107 -26.96 5.66 -10.80
C THR A 107 -25.50 6.03 -10.53
N GLN A 108 -24.85 5.41 -9.51
CA GLN A 108 -23.43 5.64 -9.24
C GLN A 108 -22.73 4.35 -8.74
N SER A 109 -22.68 3.31 -9.57
CA SER A 109 -21.51 2.46 -9.48
C SER A 109 -20.31 3.35 -9.81
N LEU A 110 -19.32 3.42 -8.91
CA LEU A 110 -17.96 3.89 -9.22
C LEU A 110 -17.36 2.95 -10.27
N GLU A 111 -17.97 2.93 -11.43
CA GLU A 111 -17.52 2.21 -12.59
C GLU A 111 -16.40 3.04 -13.21
N GLY A 112 -15.18 2.67 -12.86
CA GLY A 112 -14.10 2.87 -13.78
C GLY A 112 -14.49 2.29 -15.15
N PRO A 113 -13.88 2.69 -16.27
CA PRO A 113 -14.27 2.27 -17.60
C PRO A 113 -14.21 0.73 -17.71
N SER A 114 -15.32 0.16 -18.12
CA SER A 114 -15.67 -1.25 -18.36
C SER A 114 -16.11 -2.10 -17.15
N THR A 115 -17.41 -2.10 -16.92
CA THR A 115 -18.09 -3.16 -16.17
C THR A 115 -19.22 -3.68 -17.05
N GLY A 116 -19.18 -4.94 -17.43
CA GLY A 116 -20.28 -5.56 -18.13
C GLY A 116 -19.85 -6.47 -19.27
N GLU A 117 -20.77 -6.68 -20.23
CA GLU A 117 -20.57 -7.53 -21.40
C GLU A 117 -19.35 -7.11 -22.24
N ASN A 118 -19.10 -5.81 -22.38
CA ASN A 118 -18.00 -5.30 -23.20
C ASN A 118 -16.61 -5.66 -22.65
N ALA A 119 -16.40 -5.63 -21.33
CA ALA A 119 -15.13 -6.06 -20.74
C ALA A 119 -14.82 -7.53 -21.06
N LYS A 120 -15.84 -8.39 -21.00
CA LYS A 120 -15.70 -9.81 -21.38
C LYS A 120 -15.41 -9.97 -22.87
N VAL A 121 -16.03 -9.15 -23.73
CA VAL A 121 -15.77 -9.16 -25.18
C VAL A 121 -14.34 -8.72 -25.48
N ILE A 122 -13.88 -7.63 -24.87
CA ILE A 122 -12.50 -7.14 -25.02
C ILE A 122 -11.51 -8.23 -24.59
N MET A 123 -11.72 -8.83 -23.43
CA MET A 123 -10.87 -9.90 -22.91
C MET A 123 -10.89 -11.16 -23.79
N ALA A 124 -12.06 -11.52 -24.34
CA ALA A 124 -12.17 -12.63 -25.31
C ALA A 124 -11.37 -12.35 -26.59
N LEU A 125 -11.43 -11.11 -27.10
CA LEU A 125 -10.64 -10.69 -28.26
C LEU A 125 -9.14 -10.72 -27.99
N GLU A 126 -8.69 -10.23 -26.83
CA GLU A 126 -7.29 -10.32 -26.42
C GLU A 126 -6.78 -11.77 -26.37
N ASN A 127 -7.59 -12.66 -25.78
CA ASN A 127 -7.25 -14.07 -25.70
C ASN A 127 -7.23 -14.74 -27.09
N ASP A 128 -8.12 -14.35 -28.00
CA ASP A 128 -8.16 -14.86 -29.36
C ASP A 128 -6.94 -14.41 -30.16
N ILE A 129 -6.60 -13.12 -30.14
CA ILE A 129 -5.39 -12.58 -30.78
C ILE A 129 -4.13 -13.25 -30.22
N HIS A 130 -4.03 -13.40 -28.90
CA HIS A 130 -2.90 -14.09 -28.25
C HIS A 130 -2.81 -15.56 -28.71
N SER A 131 -3.93 -16.28 -28.75
CA SER A 131 -3.99 -17.67 -29.21
C SER A 131 -3.56 -17.82 -30.67
N GLN A 132 -4.08 -16.96 -31.55
CA GLN A 132 -3.72 -16.96 -32.97
C GLN A 132 -2.23 -16.66 -33.17
N LEU A 133 -1.68 -15.71 -32.40
CA LEU A 133 -0.25 -15.39 -32.46
C LEU A 133 0.61 -16.59 -32.02
N LEU A 134 0.22 -17.29 -30.96
CA LEU A 134 0.94 -18.49 -30.50
C LEU A 134 0.89 -19.62 -31.55
N ASP A 135 -0.23 -19.78 -32.26
CA ASP A 135 -0.37 -20.77 -33.32
C ASP A 135 0.45 -20.40 -34.57
N LEU A 136 0.45 -19.12 -34.99
CA LEU A 136 1.26 -18.61 -36.10
C LEU A 136 2.77 -18.77 -35.86
N MET A 137 3.18 -18.62 -34.61
CA MET A 137 4.58 -18.74 -34.19
C MET A 137 5.02 -20.19 -33.91
N ASP A 138 4.10 -21.17 -34.04
CA ASP A 138 4.31 -22.60 -33.70
C ASP A 138 4.83 -22.84 -32.25
N LEU A 139 4.47 -21.91 -31.34
CA LEU A 139 4.98 -21.89 -29.97
C LEU A 139 4.32 -22.98 -29.10
N ARG A 140 3.20 -23.54 -29.52
CA ARG A 140 2.49 -24.61 -28.79
C ARG A 140 3.08 -26.01 -29.04
N GLN A 141 3.75 -26.24 -30.16
CA GLN A 141 4.21 -27.58 -30.58
C GLN A 141 5.71 -27.77 -30.52
N SER A 142 6.50 -26.72 -30.60
CA SER A 142 7.95 -26.81 -30.62
C SER A 142 8.53 -27.06 -29.22
N LYS A 143 9.09 -28.27 -29.00
CA LYS A 143 10.01 -28.55 -27.87
C LYS A 143 11.35 -27.82 -27.98
N VAL A 144 11.50 -26.93 -28.95
CA VAL A 144 12.69 -26.09 -29.14
C VAL A 144 12.55 -24.88 -28.24
N GLU A 145 13.52 -24.65 -27.36
CA GLU A 145 13.65 -23.40 -26.63
C GLU A 145 13.75 -22.24 -27.64
N ILE A 146 12.60 -21.64 -27.97
CA ILE A 146 12.59 -20.42 -28.78
C ILE A 146 13.18 -19.34 -27.91
N ASN A 147 14.34 -18.85 -28.32
CA ASN A 147 14.98 -17.72 -27.64
C ASN A 147 14.16 -16.45 -27.87
N LEU A 148 13.12 -16.23 -27.02
CA LEU A 148 12.27 -15.05 -27.00
C LEU A 148 13.08 -13.75 -26.82
N GLY A 149 14.34 -13.86 -26.38
CA GLY A 149 15.26 -12.74 -26.24
C GLY A 149 15.93 -12.30 -27.56
N SER A 150 15.86 -13.09 -28.64
CA SER A 150 16.48 -12.72 -29.90
C SER A 150 15.71 -11.63 -30.64
N ASP A 151 16.42 -10.64 -31.18
CA ASP A 151 15.79 -9.52 -31.90
C ASP A 151 15.02 -9.98 -33.15
N SER A 152 15.46 -11.05 -33.81
CA SER A 152 14.76 -11.63 -34.94
C SER A 152 13.41 -12.25 -34.57
N THR A 153 13.33 -12.89 -33.39
CA THR A 153 12.06 -13.45 -32.88
C THR A 153 11.11 -12.33 -32.45
N LYS A 154 11.62 -11.32 -31.75
CA LYS A 154 10.83 -10.15 -31.38
C LYS A 154 10.22 -9.46 -32.60
N LEU A 155 11.00 -9.27 -33.67
CA LEU A 155 10.53 -8.65 -34.89
C LEU A 155 9.43 -9.48 -35.58
N LYS A 156 9.55 -10.81 -35.61
CA LYS A 156 8.51 -11.69 -36.17
C LYS A 156 7.21 -11.60 -35.35
N ILE A 157 7.32 -11.67 -34.02
CA ILE A 157 6.17 -11.52 -33.11
C ILE A 157 5.48 -10.19 -33.38
N ARG A 158 6.27 -9.12 -33.48
CA ARG A 158 5.76 -7.77 -33.78
C ARG A 158 4.95 -7.74 -35.08
N ASN A 159 5.52 -8.19 -36.17
CA ASN A 159 4.87 -8.11 -37.49
C ASN A 159 3.55 -8.91 -37.51
N HIS A 160 3.55 -10.14 -36.99
CA HIS A 160 2.31 -10.94 -36.92
C HIS A 160 1.28 -10.32 -35.98
N LEU A 161 1.72 -9.72 -34.86
CA LEU A 161 0.82 -9.07 -33.91
C LEU A 161 0.18 -7.81 -34.53
N GLU A 162 0.94 -6.99 -35.26
CA GLU A 162 0.43 -5.81 -35.97
C GLU A 162 -0.69 -6.20 -36.95
N ASP A 163 -0.49 -7.27 -37.74
CA ASP A 163 -1.49 -7.74 -38.69
C ASP A 163 -2.75 -8.28 -37.98
N LEU A 164 -2.59 -9.07 -36.91
CA LEU A 164 -3.73 -9.61 -36.15
C LEU A 164 -4.52 -8.50 -35.44
N VAL A 165 -3.83 -7.57 -34.82
CA VAL A 165 -4.47 -6.43 -34.13
C VAL A 165 -5.23 -5.55 -35.13
N LYS A 166 -4.65 -5.27 -36.28
CA LYS A 166 -5.33 -4.51 -37.34
C LYS A 166 -6.63 -5.20 -37.78
N GLN A 167 -6.60 -6.50 -38.04
CA GLN A 167 -7.80 -7.27 -38.40
C GLN A 167 -8.86 -7.23 -37.29
N ALA A 168 -8.43 -7.34 -36.02
CA ALA A 168 -9.34 -7.28 -34.87
C ALA A 168 -9.99 -5.88 -34.75
N VAL A 169 -9.21 -4.79 -34.91
CA VAL A 169 -9.70 -3.41 -34.82
C VAL A 169 -10.65 -3.07 -35.95
N ASP A 170 -10.37 -3.50 -37.19
CA ASP A 170 -11.24 -3.33 -38.33
C ASP A 170 -12.61 -4.00 -38.14
N GLY A 171 -12.68 -5.06 -37.33
CA GLY A 171 -13.91 -5.79 -36.97
C GLY A 171 -14.65 -5.27 -35.74
N LEU A 172 -14.09 -4.28 -35.01
CA LEU A 172 -14.70 -3.76 -33.79
C LEU A 172 -15.93 -2.89 -34.07
N LYS A 173 -16.93 -3.02 -33.21
CA LYS A 173 -18.07 -2.09 -33.17
C LYS A 173 -17.67 -0.77 -32.55
N ASP A 174 -18.35 0.33 -32.98
CA ASP A 174 -18.05 1.69 -32.53
C ASP A 174 -18.15 1.87 -31.01
N ASP A 175 -19.11 1.18 -30.36
CA ASP A 175 -19.26 1.21 -28.89
C ASP A 175 -18.07 0.60 -28.18
N LEU A 176 -17.49 -0.48 -28.69
CA LEU A 176 -16.25 -1.07 -28.13
C LEU A 176 -15.04 -0.17 -28.35
N LYS A 177 -14.92 0.47 -29.54
CA LYS A 177 -13.84 1.44 -29.79
C LYS A 177 -13.93 2.62 -28.83
N ARG A 178 -15.13 3.15 -28.57
CA ARG A 178 -15.35 4.22 -27.59
C ARG A 178 -14.94 3.80 -26.19
N GLU A 179 -15.29 2.60 -25.77
CA GLU A 179 -14.92 2.08 -24.46
C GLU A 179 -13.41 1.90 -24.32
N LEU A 180 -12.73 1.40 -25.35
CA LEU A 180 -11.26 1.30 -25.37
C LEU A 180 -10.60 2.67 -25.27
N VAL A 181 -11.15 3.68 -25.95
CA VAL A 181 -10.69 5.07 -25.83
C VAL A 181 -10.89 5.59 -24.40
N GLN A 182 -12.03 5.29 -23.76
CA GLN A 182 -12.26 5.68 -22.37
C GLN A 182 -11.23 5.07 -21.43
N ILE A 183 -10.97 3.77 -21.54
CA ILE A 183 -9.96 3.06 -20.74
C ILE A 183 -8.57 3.67 -20.94
N ALA A 184 -8.17 3.88 -22.20
CA ALA A 184 -6.86 4.42 -22.53
C ALA A 184 -6.68 5.86 -22.03
N MET A 185 -7.69 6.71 -22.21
CA MET A 185 -7.66 8.10 -21.75
C MET A 185 -7.66 8.23 -20.23
N TYR A 186 -8.49 7.45 -19.54
CA TYR A 186 -8.47 7.41 -18.08
C TYR A 186 -7.06 7.05 -17.54
N LYS A 187 -6.46 5.99 -18.10
CA LYS A 187 -5.10 5.58 -17.75
C LYS A 187 -4.07 6.68 -18.04
N ARG A 188 -4.18 7.33 -19.19
CA ARG A 188 -3.27 8.41 -19.57
C ARG A 188 -3.37 9.61 -18.64
N LEU A 189 -4.60 10.05 -18.33
CA LEU A 189 -4.85 11.16 -17.40
C LEU A 189 -4.36 10.85 -15.98
N THR A 190 -4.66 9.65 -15.49
CA THR A 190 -4.15 9.19 -14.18
C THR A 190 -2.62 9.20 -14.14
N ASN A 191 -1.98 8.72 -15.19
CA ASN A 191 -0.51 8.74 -15.28
C ASN A 191 0.05 10.15 -15.30
N GLU A 192 -0.53 11.08 -16.05
CA GLU A 192 -0.08 12.49 -16.06
C GLU A 192 -0.22 13.16 -14.69
N ILE A 193 -1.34 12.93 -13.98
CA ILE A 193 -1.54 13.45 -12.62
C ILE A 193 -0.49 12.86 -11.65
N THR A 194 -0.19 11.57 -11.78
CA THR A 194 0.78 10.90 -10.89
C THR A 194 2.23 11.27 -11.20
N LEU A 195 2.57 11.46 -12.48
CA LEU A 195 3.92 11.82 -12.93
C LEU A 195 4.30 13.26 -12.61
N ALA A 196 3.35 14.18 -12.67
CA ALA A 196 3.58 15.58 -12.28
C ALA A 196 4.03 15.71 -10.81
N GLY A 197 3.70 14.71 -9.96
CA GLY A 197 4.17 14.62 -8.57
C GLY A 197 5.51 13.91 -8.38
N SER A 198 6.08 13.29 -9.42
CA SER A 198 7.33 12.51 -9.34
C SER A 198 8.36 13.05 -10.33
N ALA A 199 9.62 13.26 -9.87
CA ALA A 199 10.73 13.72 -10.71
C ALA A 199 11.32 12.60 -11.63
N GLY A 200 10.58 11.54 -11.91
CA GLY A 200 11.04 10.37 -12.62
C GLY A 200 10.66 10.37 -14.10
N ASP A 201 11.65 10.19 -14.96
CA ASP A 201 11.50 10.00 -16.41
C ASP A 201 10.96 8.56 -16.65
N THR A 202 9.64 8.39 -16.69
CA THR A 202 9.04 7.09 -17.02
C THR A 202 9.23 6.81 -18.49
N LYS A 203 10.17 5.93 -18.83
CA LYS A 203 10.30 5.40 -20.18
C LYS A 203 8.97 4.78 -20.61
N ARG A 204 8.31 5.36 -21.59
CA ARG A 204 7.10 4.80 -22.20
C ARG A 204 7.46 3.41 -22.75
N ARG A 205 6.77 2.38 -22.25
CA ARG A 205 6.92 1.02 -22.78
C ARG A 205 6.30 0.95 -24.16
N HIS A 206 6.94 0.19 -25.04
CA HIS A 206 6.47 -0.01 -26.39
C HIS A 206 6.31 1.29 -27.22
N ALA A 207 7.11 2.34 -26.89
CA ALA A 207 7.13 3.60 -27.65
C ALA A 207 7.47 3.41 -29.13
N GLU A 208 8.10 2.31 -29.49
CA GLU A 208 8.42 1.91 -30.86
C GLU A 208 7.20 1.67 -31.76
N PHE A 209 6.01 1.45 -31.16
CA PHE A 209 4.74 1.27 -31.88
C PHE A 209 3.94 2.57 -31.97
N GLU A 210 4.36 3.62 -31.29
CA GLU A 210 3.66 4.89 -31.26
C GLU A 210 3.81 5.61 -32.60
N GLN A 211 2.68 6.10 -33.13
CA GLN A 211 2.66 6.94 -34.32
C GLN A 211 2.69 8.41 -33.87
N PRO A 212 3.76 9.16 -34.20
CA PRO A 212 3.95 10.53 -33.70
C PRO A 212 2.77 11.47 -33.96
N PHE A 213 2.06 11.29 -35.10
CA PHE A 213 0.91 12.08 -35.44
C PHE A 213 -0.25 11.88 -34.45
N PHE A 214 -0.64 10.65 -34.17
CA PHE A 214 -1.72 10.35 -33.23
C PHE A 214 -1.34 10.63 -31.78
N GLU A 215 -0.09 10.37 -31.41
CA GLU A 215 0.40 10.69 -30.06
C GLU A 215 0.35 12.20 -29.79
N SER A 216 0.70 13.04 -30.77
CA SER A 216 0.57 14.49 -30.64
C SER A 216 -0.88 14.94 -30.44
N GLN A 217 -1.84 14.31 -31.13
CA GLN A 217 -3.26 14.57 -30.92
C GLN A 217 -3.72 14.15 -29.52
N LEU A 218 -3.32 12.96 -29.07
CA LEU A 218 -3.63 12.49 -27.71
C LEU A 218 -3.03 13.37 -26.62
N GLU A 219 -1.82 13.88 -26.80
CA GLU A 219 -1.20 14.84 -25.89
C GLU A 219 -1.97 16.14 -25.80
N ASP A 220 -2.43 16.67 -26.93
CA ASP A 220 -3.25 17.89 -26.95
C ASP A 220 -4.59 17.69 -26.25
N ILE A 221 -5.30 16.59 -26.57
CA ILE A 221 -6.57 16.25 -25.91
C ILE A 221 -6.35 16.06 -24.39
N THR A 222 -5.31 15.32 -23.98
CA THR A 222 -4.96 15.11 -22.58
C THR A 222 -4.75 16.43 -21.84
N ARG A 223 -3.96 17.35 -22.43
CA ARG A 223 -3.69 18.68 -21.83
C ARG A 223 -4.98 19.51 -21.70
N ARG A 224 -5.84 19.50 -22.70
CA ARG A 224 -7.13 20.23 -22.66
C ARG A 224 -8.06 19.64 -21.59
N ILE A 225 -8.14 18.33 -21.46
CA ILE A 225 -8.92 17.67 -20.42
C ILE A 225 -8.38 18.05 -19.02
N LEU A 226 -7.08 17.91 -18.78
CA LEU A 226 -6.46 18.26 -17.48
C LEU A 226 -6.70 19.73 -17.13
N SER A 227 -6.59 20.64 -18.11
CA SER A 227 -6.89 22.05 -17.89
C SER A 227 -8.36 22.31 -17.55
N SER A 228 -9.28 21.48 -18.03
CA SER A 228 -10.73 21.62 -17.74
C SER A 228 -11.11 21.05 -16.37
N LEU A 229 -10.28 20.17 -15.80
CA LEU A 229 -10.52 19.53 -14.50
C LEU A 229 -10.04 20.37 -13.31
N ASP A 230 -9.37 21.51 -13.56
CA ASP A 230 -8.78 22.37 -12.52
C ASP A 230 -7.91 21.57 -11.52
N VAL A 231 -7.07 20.68 -12.06
CA VAL A 231 -6.11 19.89 -11.29
C VAL A 231 -4.81 20.67 -11.11
N VAL A 232 -4.21 20.57 -9.92
CA VAL A 232 -3.02 21.36 -9.56
C VAL A 232 -1.73 20.69 -10.04
N LEU A 233 -1.75 19.39 -10.29
CA LEU A 233 -0.61 18.57 -10.75
C LEU A 233 0.62 18.66 -9.81
N GLU A 234 0.39 18.65 -8.52
CA GLU A 234 1.43 18.57 -7.50
C GLU A 234 1.33 17.26 -6.70
N ALA A 235 2.46 16.77 -6.20
CA ALA A 235 2.50 15.55 -5.37
C ALA A 235 1.56 15.61 -4.14
N LYS A 236 1.31 16.81 -3.61
CA LYS A 236 0.43 17.03 -2.46
C LYS A 236 -1.04 16.87 -2.77
N THR A 237 -1.46 17.28 -3.98
CA THR A 237 -2.86 17.27 -4.41
C THR A 237 -3.21 16.02 -5.22
N MET A 238 -2.24 15.15 -5.49
CA MET A 238 -2.39 13.97 -6.34
C MET A 238 -3.63 13.14 -5.99
N LYS A 239 -3.87 12.87 -4.69
CA LYS A 239 -5.03 12.10 -4.24
C LYS A 239 -6.34 12.82 -4.54
N GLU A 240 -6.40 14.12 -4.27
CA GLU A 240 -7.57 14.97 -4.53
C GLU A 240 -7.80 15.14 -6.03
N ASP A 241 -6.73 15.31 -6.81
CA ASP A 241 -6.80 15.43 -8.27
C ASP A 241 -7.29 14.13 -8.93
N ILE A 242 -6.89 12.96 -8.43
CA ILE A 242 -7.42 11.67 -8.88
C ILE A 242 -8.89 11.52 -8.50
N GLN A 243 -9.29 11.90 -7.29
CA GLN A 243 -10.70 11.87 -6.89
C GLN A 243 -11.58 12.79 -7.73
N LYS A 244 -11.07 13.98 -8.10
CA LYS A 244 -11.75 14.87 -9.05
C LYS A 244 -11.89 14.21 -10.43
N LEU A 245 -10.81 13.59 -10.93
CA LEU A 245 -10.85 12.85 -12.18
C LEU A 245 -11.91 11.75 -12.13
N ASP A 246 -11.92 10.92 -11.09
CA ASP A 246 -12.87 9.82 -10.94
C ASP A 246 -14.32 10.30 -10.96
N ALA A 247 -14.61 11.39 -10.26
CA ALA A 247 -15.95 11.96 -10.15
C ALA A 247 -16.47 12.55 -11.46
N THR A 248 -15.60 13.11 -12.30
CA THR A 248 -16.02 13.91 -13.47
C THR A 248 -15.56 13.34 -14.81
N PHE A 249 -14.83 12.24 -14.82
CA PHE A 249 -14.18 11.69 -16.03
C PHE A 249 -15.16 11.44 -17.17
N LYS A 250 -16.28 10.74 -16.92
CA LYS A 250 -17.25 10.38 -17.97
C LYS A 250 -17.85 11.63 -18.63
N GLU A 251 -18.30 12.60 -17.81
CA GLU A 251 -18.89 13.85 -18.33
C GLU A 251 -17.85 14.68 -19.07
N THR A 252 -16.64 14.73 -18.55
CA THR A 252 -15.56 15.48 -19.19
C THR A 252 -15.18 14.85 -20.51
N LEU A 253 -14.99 13.54 -20.58
CA LEU A 253 -14.62 12.88 -21.83
C LEU A 253 -15.71 13.00 -22.90
N GLN A 254 -17.00 12.96 -22.54
CA GLN A 254 -18.11 13.18 -23.48
C GLN A 254 -18.01 14.54 -24.18
N ARG A 255 -17.54 15.60 -23.52
CA ARG A 255 -17.35 16.93 -24.14
C ARG A 255 -16.28 16.94 -25.22
N TYR A 256 -15.33 16.00 -25.13
CA TYR A 256 -14.21 15.86 -26.07
C TYR A 256 -14.40 14.70 -27.06
N GLU A 257 -15.56 14.03 -27.07
CA GLU A 257 -15.81 12.86 -27.92
C GLU A 257 -15.63 13.19 -29.41
N ILE A 258 -15.98 14.41 -29.84
CA ILE A 258 -15.84 14.88 -31.22
C ILE A 258 -14.37 14.99 -31.67
N ASP A 259 -13.44 15.11 -30.74
CA ASP A 259 -12.01 15.22 -31.03
C ASP A 259 -11.38 13.84 -31.38
N PHE A 260 -12.07 12.73 -31.07
CA PHE A 260 -11.64 11.39 -31.41
C PHE A 260 -12.16 10.98 -32.80
N SER A 261 -11.41 11.33 -33.84
CA SER A 261 -11.70 10.85 -35.20
C SER A 261 -11.65 9.31 -35.25
N GLU A 262 -12.31 8.70 -36.23
CA GLU A 262 -12.31 7.24 -36.44
C GLU A 262 -10.88 6.67 -36.48
N GLY A 263 -9.98 7.29 -37.24
CA GLY A 263 -8.56 6.86 -37.26
C GLY A 263 -7.83 6.96 -35.93
N LEU A 264 -8.17 7.95 -35.07
CA LEU A 264 -7.62 8.06 -33.73
C LEU A 264 -8.19 6.99 -32.80
N GLN A 265 -9.48 6.67 -32.92
CA GLN A 265 -10.10 5.57 -32.16
C GLN A 265 -9.48 4.21 -32.53
N ASP A 266 -9.26 3.98 -33.83
CA ASP A 266 -8.61 2.77 -34.33
C ASP A 266 -7.16 2.65 -33.82
N TYR A 267 -6.42 3.76 -33.85
CA TYR A 267 -5.08 3.82 -33.31
C TYR A 267 -5.05 3.49 -31.81
N VAL A 268 -5.91 4.13 -31.00
CA VAL A 268 -5.99 3.90 -29.56
C VAL A 268 -6.36 2.45 -29.24
N SER A 269 -7.35 1.90 -29.97
CA SER A 269 -7.79 0.50 -29.82
C SER A 269 -6.67 -0.48 -30.21
N GLY A 270 -5.97 -0.21 -31.30
CA GLY A 270 -4.83 -1.00 -31.74
C GLY A 270 -3.69 -1.01 -30.72
N MET A 271 -3.34 0.17 -30.21
CA MET A 271 -2.30 0.29 -29.16
C MET A 271 -2.69 -0.40 -27.86
N PHE A 272 -3.97 -0.40 -27.50
CA PHE A 272 -4.46 -1.12 -26.33
C PHE A 272 -4.19 -2.62 -26.43
N PHE A 273 -4.65 -3.27 -27.53
CA PHE A 273 -4.41 -4.70 -27.75
C PHE A 273 -2.92 -5.02 -27.89
N MET A 274 -2.20 -4.20 -28.65
CA MET A 274 -0.76 -4.38 -28.88
C MET A 274 -0.01 -4.43 -27.54
N ARG A 275 -0.21 -3.43 -26.68
CA ARG A 275 0.45 -3.34 -25.37
C ARG A 275 0.09 -4.51 -24.46
N ASN A 276 -1.21 -4.82 -24.33
CA ASN A 276 -1.67 -5.89 -23.46
C ASN A 276 -1.10 -7.26 -23.87
N ILE A 277 -1.08 -7.56 -25.18
CA ILE A 277 -0.57 -8.84 -25.65
C ILE A 277 0.96 -8.91 -25.53
N LEU A 278 1.69 -7.83 -25.78
CA LEU A 278 3.13 -7.80 -25.55
C LEU A 278 3.46 -7.96 -24.06
N ASP A 279 2.67 -7.37 -23.18
CA ASP A 279 2.81 -7.56 -21.73
C ASP A 279 2.49 -8.99 -21.29
N LEU A 280 1.57 -9.70 -21.97
CA LEU A 280 1.33 -11.14 -21.76
C LEU A 280 2.54 -11.98 -22.18
N ILE A 281 3.21 -11.63 -23.27
CA ILE A 281 4.31 -12.41 -23.83
C ILE A 281 5.63 -12.11 -23.15
N PHE A 282 5.96 -10.83 -22.97
CA PHE A 282 7.27 -10.38 -22.48
C PHE A 282 7.26 -9.78 -21.09
N GLY A 283 6.12 -9.28 -20.62
CA GLY A 283 5.91 -8.63 -19.34
C GLY A 283 5.24 -9.54 -18.30
N LEU A 284 4.48 -8.93 -17.42
CA LEU A 284 3.75 -9.60 -16.34
C LEU A 284 2.23 -9.66 -16.59
N GLY A 285 1.81 -9.54 -17.85
CA GLY A 285 0.40 -9.60 -18.25
C GLY A 285 -0.44 -8.52 -17.57
N PRO A 286 -1.63 -8.87 -17.03
CA PRO A 286 -2.55 -7.92 -16.41
C PRO A 286 -1.93 -7.14 -15.22
N LEU A 287 -0.85 -7.66 -14.62
CA LEU A 287 -0.16 -7.01 -13.50
C LEU A 287 0.72 -5.85 -13.96
N GLN A 288 1.10 -5.81 -15.24
CA GLN A 288 2.06 -4.84 -15.74
C GLN A 288 1.55 -3.40 -15.58
N ASP A 289 0.30 -3.15 -15.93
CA ASP A 289 -0.36 -1.87 -15.77
C ASP A 289 -0.47 -1.44 -14.31
N LEU A 290 -0.75 -2.39 -13.43
CA LEU A 290 -0.86 -2.14 -12.00
C LEU A 290 0.50 -1.81 -11.38
N LEU A 291 1.56 -2.47 -11.86
CA LEU A 291 2.94 -2.16 -11.46
C LEU A 291 3.38 -0.78 -11.93
N ASP A 292 2.98 -0.39 -13.13
CA ASP A 292 3.34 0.92 -13.70
C ASP A 292 2.55 2.08 -13.08
N THR A 293 1.46 1.80 -12.35
CA THR A 293 0.62 2.81 -11.69
C THR A 293 1.25 3.24 -10.35
N PRO A 294 1.76 4.48 -10.20
CA PRO A 294 2.49 4.92 -8.99
C PRO A 294 1.65 4.92 -7.71
N THR A 295 0.32 5.11 -7.83
CA THR A 295 -0.60 5.18 -6.68
C THR A 295 -0.88 3.83 -6.04
N ILE A 296 -0.53 2.73 -6.71
CA ILE A 296 -0.68 1.38 -6.18
C ILE A 296 0.57 1.04 -5.35
N SER A 297 0.37 0.68 -4.09
CA SER A 297 1.41 0.23 -3.17
C SER A 297 1.55 -1.29 -3.12
N GLU A 298 0.44 -2.01 -3.28
CA GLU A 298 0.42 -3.48 -3.20
C GLU A 298 -0.55 -4.07 -4.22
N ILE A 299 -0.19 -5.21 -4.80
CA ILE A 299 -1.00 -5.99 -5.75
C ILE A 299 -1.16 -7.38 -5.17
N MET A 300 -2.40 -7.84 -5.03
CA MET A 300 -2.75 -9.10 -4.39
C MET A 300 -3.59 -9.95 -5.33
N VAL A 301 -2.98 -10.94 -5.98
CA VAL A 301 -3.66 -11.94 -6.81
C VAL A 301 -4.13 -13.08 -5.91
N VAL A 302 -5.43 -13.14 -5.65
CA VAL A 302 -6.07 -14.19 -4.82
C VAL A 302 -6.38 -15.43 -5.65
N SER A 303 -6.70 -15.22 -6.93
CA SER A 303 -6.94 -16.25 -7.95
C SER A 303 -6.80 -15.61 -9.33
N LYS A 304 -6.84 -16.44 -10.40
CA LYS A 304 -6.86 -15.90 -11.76
C LYS A 304 -7.99 -14.89 -12.00
N ASP A 305 -9.12 -15.05 -11.34
CA ASP A 305 -10.34 -14.24 -11.52
C ASP A 305 -10.40 -13.01 -10.58
N ARG A 306 -9.48 -12.88 -9.62
CA ARG A 306 -9.53 -11.83 -8.60
C ARG A 306 -8.16 -11.26 -8.26
N ILE A 307 -7.99 -9.99 -8.58
CA ILE A 307 -6.78 -9.21 -8.29
C ILE A 307 -7.19 -7.96 -7.52
N PHE A 308 -6.72 -7.83 -6.30
CA PHE A 308 -6.91 -6.63 -5.48
C PHE A 308 -5.66 -5.76 -5.53
N VAL A 309 -5.85 -4.47 -5.31
CA VAL A 309 -4.76 -3.49 -5.19
C VAL A 309 -4.96 -2.64 -3.95
N GLU A 310 -3.86 -2.19 -3.35
CA GLU A 310 -3.90 -1.16 -2.32
C GLU A 310 -3.53 0.19 -2.93
N LYS A 311 -4.44 1.17 -2.84
CA LYS A 311 -4.21 2.57 -3.22
C LYS A 311 -4.44 3.47 -2.02
N PHE A 312 -3.48 4.32 -1.69
CA PHE A 312 -3.58 5.25 -0.56
C PHE A 312 -3.98 4.60 0.77
N GLY A 313 -3.60 3.32 0.98
CA GLY A 313 -3.93 2.55 2.18
C GLY A 313 -5.34 1.91 2.17
N VAL A 314 -6.07 1.99 1.06
CA VAL A 314 -7.37 1.33 0.87
C VAL A 314 -7.23 0.19 -0.13
N VAL A 315 -7.76 -0.97 0.25
CA VAL A 315 -7.78 -2.16 -0.63
C VAL A 315 -9.04 -2.12 -1.48
N GLU A 316 -8.87 -2.24 -2.80
CA GLU A 316 -9.96 -2.28 -3.77
C GLU A 316 -9.77 -3.38 -4.81
N ASP A 317 -10.85 -3.84 -5.44
CA ASP A 317 -10.77 -4.78 -6.56
C ASP A 317 -10.26 -4.05 -7.81
N SER A 318 -9.19 -4.57 -8.41
CA SER A 318 -8.58 -3.97 -9.62
C SER A 318 -9.42 -4.19 -10.87
N ARG A 319 -10.42 -5.08 -10.82
CA ARG A 319 -11.22 -5.55 -11.98
C ARG A 319 -10.37 -6.12 -13.11
N ARG A 320 -9.16 -6.57 -12.80
CA ARG A 320 -8.26 -7.29 -13.70
C ARG A 320 -8.30 -8.77 -13.38
N GLU A 321 -8.12 -9.60 -14.40
CA GLU A 321 -8.09 -11.05 -14.27
C GLU A 321 -7.10 -11.68 -15.24
N PHE A 322 -6.67 -12.89 -14.95
CA PHE A 322 -5.89 -13.72 -15.86
C PHE A 322 -6.81 -14.66 -16.63
N TYR A 323 -6.55 -14.92 -17.89
CA TYR A 323 -7.35 -15.83 -18.71
C TYR A 323 -7.32 -17.28 -18.18
N SER A 324 -6.23 -17.69 -17.54
CA SER A 324 -6.07 -19.04 -17.00
C SER A 324 -5.05 -19.10 -15.87
N ASP A 325 -5.15 -20.16 -15.04
CA ASP A 325 -4.13 -20.47 -14.04
C ASP A 325 -2.77 -20.78 -14.68
N VAL A 326 -2.75 -21.32 -15.90
CA VAL A 326 -1.51 -21.58 -16.64
C VAL A 326 -0.78 -20.28 -16.96
N LEU A 327 -1.50 -19.25 -17.37
CA LEU A 327 -0.90 -17.93 -17.62
C LEU A 327 -0.38 -17.29 -16.33
N LEU A 328 -1.16 -17.36 -15.25
CA LEU A 328 -0.71 -16.87 -13.94
C LEU A 328 0.55 -17.60 -13.47
N MET A 329 0.60 -18.93 -13.63
CA MET A 329 1.81 -19.72 -13.35
C MET A 329 3.00 -19.28 -14.19
N SER A 330 2.81 -19.07 -15.49
CA SER A 330 3.88 -18.59 -16.38
C SER A 330 4.43 -17.22 -15.95
N VAL A 331 3.55 -16.32 -15.47
CA VAL A 331 3.97 -15.02 -14.92
C VAL A 331 4.75 -15.20 -13.62
N ILE A 332 4.29 -16.07 -12.71
CA ILE A 332 5.03 -16.38 -11.47
C ILE A 332 6.41 -16.96 -11.80
N GLU A 333 6.49 -17.94 -12.69
CA GLU A 333 7.76 -18.54 -13.13
C GLU A 333 8.70 -17.48 -13.75
N ARG A 334 8.16 -16.56 -14.55
CA ARG A 334 8.91 -15.45 -15.16
C ARG A 334 9.48 -14.47 -14.12
N ILE A 335 8.78 -14.30 -12.99
CA ILE A 335 9.26 -13.49 -11.86
C ILE A 335 10.38 -14.19 -11.09
N VAL A 336 10.25 -15.50 -10.85
CA VAL A 336 11.16 -16.22 -9.94
C VAL A 336 12.42 -16.76 -10.63
N ALA A 337 12.34 -17.06 -11.94
CA ALA A 337 13.47 -17.60 -12.70
C ALA A 337 14.71 -16.68 -12.73
N PRO A 338 14.61 -15.35 -12.95
CA PRO A 338 15.75 -14.46 -12.97
C PRO A 338 16.52 -14.37 -11.65
N VAL A 339 15.85 -14.65 -10.53
CA VAL A 339 16.49 -14.67 -9.20
C VAL A 339 17.00 -16.05 -8.81
N GLY A 340 17.05 -17.00 -9.78
CA GLY A 340 17.59 -18.34 -9.58
C GLY A 340 16.72 -19.21 -8.67
N ARG A 341 15.43 -18.87 -8.52
CA ARG A 341 14.47 -19.64 -7.72
C ARG A 341 13.52 -20.42 -8.63
N ARG A 342 12.91 -21.45 -8.06
CA ARG A 342 11.92 -22.29 -8.73
C ARG A 342 10.71 -22.45 -7.83
N ILE A 343 9.53 -22.50 -8.43
CA ILE A 343 8.28 -22.81 -7.76
C ILE A 343 7.63 -24.00 -8.48
N ASP A 344 7.33 -25.04 -7.73
CA ASP A 344 6.65 -26.25 -8.24
C ASP A 344 5.91 -26.97 -7.10
N LYS A 345 5.25 -28.08 -7.40
CA LYS A 345 4.48 -28.86 -6.40
C LYS A 345 5.32 -29.33 -5.21
N SER A 346 6.64 -29.49 -5.38
CA SER A 346 7.55 -29.88 -4.30
C SER A 346 7.98 -28.69 -3.46
N ASN A 347 8.07 -27.51 -4.08
CA ASN A 347 8.39 -26.23 -3.45
C ASN A 347 7.31 -25.22 -3.81
N PRO A 348 6.12 -25.29 -3.18
CA PRO A 348 4.95 -24.52 -3.57
C PRO A 348 4.92 -23.09 -3.04
N LEU A 349 5.97 -22.64 -2.36
CA LEU A 349 6.13 -21.32 -1.75
C LEU A 349 7.41 -20.69 -2.27
N VAL A 350 7.37 -19.41 -2.61
CA VAL A 350 8.57 -18.67 -3.00
C VAL A 350 8.45 -17.19 -2.65
N ASP A 351 9.53 -16.64 -2.09
CA ASP A 351 9.76 -15.20 -2.02
C ASP A 351 10.74 -14.82 -3.12
N ALA A 352 10.47 -13.73 -3.82
CA ALA A 352 11.29 -13.23 -4.91
C ALA A 352 11.31 -11.69 -4.89
N ARG A 353 12.03 -11.11 -5.85
CA ARG A 353 12.12 -9.68 -6.02
C ARG A 353 12.09 -9.34 -7.50
N LEU A 354 11.34 -8.30 -7.86
CA LEU A 354 11.40 -7.72 -9.19
C LEU A 354 12.66 -6.87 -9.37
N LYS A 355 12.97 -6.52 -10.61
CA LYS A 355 14.16 -5.69 -10.95
C LYS A 355 14.09 -4.28 -10.35
N ASP A 356 12.90 -3.76 -10.14
CA ASP A 356 12.64 -2.46 -9.50
C ASP A 356 12.77 -2.49 -7.97
N GLY A 357 13.04 -3.66 -7.39
CA GLY A 357 13.13 -3.85 -5.95
C GLY A 357 11.84 -4.28 -5.28
N SER A 358 10.71 -4.35 -5.97
CA SER A 358 9.42 -4.79 -5.43
C SER A 358 9.49 -6.22 -4.90
N ARG A 359 8.94 -6.45 -3.71
CA ARG A 359 8.91 -7.77 -3.06
C ARG A 359 7.78 -8.61 -3.63
N VAL A 360 8.04 -9.86 -3.85
CA VAL A 360 7.08 -10.83 -4.40
C VAL A 360 7.00 -12.05 -3.51
N ASN A 361 5.80 -12.43 -3.11
CA ASN A 361 5.51 -13.71 -2.48
C ASN A 361 4.53 -14.47 -3.38
N ALA A 362 4.82 -15.72 -3.69
CA ALA A 362 3.92 -16.60 -4.44
C ALA A 362 3.70 -17.92 -3.71
N ILE A 363 2.47 -18.40 -3.78
CA ILE A 363 2.04 -19.71 -3.26
C ILE A 363 1.16 -20.40 -4.29
N ILE A 364 1.41 -21.68 -4.53
CA ILE A 364 0.71 -22.45 -5.55
C ILE A 364 0.03 -23.71 -4.98
N PRO A 365 -0.86 -24.38 -5.73
CA PRO A 365 -1.37 -25.69 -5.35
C PRO A 365 -0.23 -26.71 -5.12
N PRO A 366 -0.34 -27.63 -4.12
CA PRO A 366 -1.57 -27.96 -3.40
C PRO A 366 -1.88 -27.08 -2.18
N LEU A 367 -1.02 -26.13 -1.79
CA LEU A 367 -1.25 -25.29 -0.62
C LEU A 367 -2.29 -24.20 -0.88
N ALA A 368 -2.25 -23.57 -2.04
CA ALA A 368 -3.24 -22.59 -2.48
C ALA A 368 -4.45 -23.28 -3.11
N LEU A 369 -5.53 -23.46 -2.35
CA LEU A 369 -6.67 -24.30 -2.75
C LEU A 369 -7.48 -23.75 -3.92
N LYS A 370 -7.45 -22.44 -4.16
CA LYS A 370 -8.22 -21.76 -5.23
C LYS A 370 -7.39 -21.47 -6.50
N GLY A 371 -6.20 -22.04 -6.60
CA GLY A 371 -5.25 -21.74 -7.67
C GLY A 371 -4.02 -20.99 -7.18
N PRO A 372 -3.09 -20.62 -8.08
CA PRO A 372 -1.91 -19.84 -7.71
C PRO A 372 -2.30 -18.48 -7.11
N CYS A 373 -1.60 -18.06 -6.07
CA CYS A 373 -1.71 -16.73 -5.45
C CYS A 373 -0.38 -16.01 -5.56
N LEU A 374 -0.44 -14.69 -5.72
CA LEU A 374 0.73 -13.85 -5.87
C LEU A 374 0.49 -12.51 -5.15
N THR A 375 1.43 -12.09 -4.32
CA THR A 375 1.40 -10.78 -3.70
C THR A 375 2.66 -10.01 -4.10
N ILE A 376 2.49 -8.78 -4.58
CA ILE A 376 3.59 -7.90 -4.96
C ILE A 376 3.47 -6.62 -4.14
N ARG A 377 4.45 -6.36 -3.28
CA ARG A 377 4.58 -5.09 -2.57
C ARG A 377 5.57 -4.21 -3.31
N LYS A 378 5.06 -3.13 -3.90
CA LYS A 378 5.87 -2.25 -4.73
C LYS A 378 6.93 -1.51 -3.91
N PHE A 379 8.09 -1.38 -4.50
CA PHE A 379 9.12 -0.50 -3.99
C PHE A 379 8.74 0.95 -4.31
N SER A 380 8.71 1.82 -3.29
CA SER A 380 8.41 3.24 -3.50
C SER A 380 9.67 3.97 -3.95
N GLU A 381 9.68 4.49 -5.17
CA GLU A 381 10.78 5.34 -5.66
C GLU A 381 10.76 6.73 -5.02
N THR A 382 9.61 7.18 -4.53
CA THR A 382 9.48 8.48 -3.86
C THR A 382 9.77 8.34 -2.37
N SER A 383 10.91 8.86 -1.93
CA SER A 383 11.22 8.94 -0.52
C SER A 383 10.44 10.09 0.13
N VAL A 384 9.58 9.75 1.10
CA VAL A 384 8.93 10.74 1.98
C VAL A 384 10.03 11.46 2.76
N THR A 385 9.99 12.79 2.75
CA THR A 385 10.95 13.61 3.51
C THR A 385 10.42 13.90 4.92
N ILE A 386 11.31 14.32 5.82
CA ILE A 386 10.90 14.72 7.17
C ILE A 386 9.90 15.90 7.15
N HIS A 387 10.06 16.83 6.20
CA HIS A 387 9.13 17.95 6.01
C HIS A 387 7.75 17.49 5.54
N ASP A 388 7.68 16.42 4.76
CA ASP A 388 6.39 15.82 4.37
C ASP A 388 5.70 15.19 5.58
N LEU A 389 6.46 14.55 6.48
CA LEU A 389 5.92 14.01 7.73
C LEU A 389 5.34 15.13 8.63
N VAL A 390 5.98 16.30 8.69
CA VAL A 390 5.42 17.46 9.40
C VAL A 390 4.12 17.93 8.76
N LYS A 391 4.09 18.07 7.44
CA LYS A 391 2.87 18.46 6.69
C LYS A 391 1.72 17.48 6.89
N PHE A 392 2.02 16.19 6.99
CA PHE A 392 1.02 15.15 7.28
C PHE A 392 0.59 15.13 8.77
N GLY A 393 1.18 15.98 9.62
CA GLY A 393 0.91 15.99 11.05
C GLY A 393 1.41 14.72 11.77
N ALA A 394 2.40 14.04 11.18
CA ALA A 394 3.01 12.85 11.78
C ALA A 394 3.92 13.19 12.97
N LEU A 395 4.59 14.34 12.93
CA LEU A 395 5.39 14.92 14.02
C LEU A 395 5.42 16.45 13.91
N SER A 396 5.79 17.12 14.98
CA SER A 396 5.91 18.59 15.02
C SER A 396 7.31 19.05 14.59
N GLU A 397 7.46 20.34 14.28
CA GLU A 397 8.74 20.95 13.89
C GLU A 397 9.76 20.89 15.04
N GLU A 398 9.30 21.09 16.29
CA GLU A 398 10.13 20.97 17.50
C GLU A 398 10.70 19.56 17.64
N MET A 399 9.88 18.52 17.38
CA MET A 399 10.34 17.14 17.37
C MET A 399 11.40 16.89 16.29
N VAL A 400 11.25 17.51 15.11
CA VAL A 400 12.24 17.40 14.01
C VAL A 400 13.59 17.97 14.44
N GLN A 401 13.60 19.16 15.02
CA GLN A 401 14.83 19.81 15.47
C GLN A 401 15.49 18.99 16.59
N PHE A 402 14.71 18.49 17.53
CA PHE A 402 15.20 17.63 18.61
C PHE A 402 15.81 16.33 18.05
N LEU A 403 15.09 15.62 17.16
CA LEU A 403 15.58 14.37 16.56
C LEU A 403 16.84 14.61 15.72
N LYS A 404 16.91 15.73 15.00
CA LYS A 404 18.11 16.11 14.26
C LYS A 404 19.30 16.29 15.21
N ALA A 405 19.13 17.02 16.31
CA ALA A 405 20.18 17.21 17.32
C ALA A 405 20.64 15.86 17.93
N CYS A 406 19.70 14.94 18.18
CA CYS A 406 20.01 13.60 18.66
C CYS A 406 20.85 12.80 17.65
N VAL A 407 20.52 12.88 16.35
CA VAL A 407 21.28 12.20 15.28
C VAL A 407 22.67 12.83 15.12
N ASP A 408 22.75 14.15 15.11
CA ASP A 408 24.03 14.89 15.04
C ASP A 408 24.94 14.59 16.25
N ASN A 409 24.34 14.31 17.43
CA ASN A 409 25.08 13.90 18.64
C ASN A 409 25.33 12.39 18.75
N HIS A 410 25.12 11.62 17.69
CA HIS A 410 25.39 10.18 17.66
C HIS A 410 24.59 9.36 18.70
N LEU A 411 23.36 9.75 19.01
CA LEU A 411 22.52 8.93 19.90
C LEU A 411 22.02 7.69 19.15
N ASN A 412 22.06 6.55 19.83
CA ASN A 412 21.51 5.31 19.30
C ASN A 412 19.97 5.33 19.40
N ILE A 413 19.29 5.09 18.29
CA ILE A 413 17.84 5.28 18.17
C ILE A 413 17.16 3.98 17.76
N VAL A 414 16.09 3.61 18.48
CA VAL A 414 15.18 2.53 18.09
C VAL A 414 13.85 3.11 17.65
N VAL A 415 13.48 2.91 16.37
CA VAL A 415 12.18 3.30 15.85
C VAL A 415 11.19 2.15 16.04
N SER A 416 10.19 2.35 16.87
CA SER A 416 9.22 1.34 17.31
C SER A 416 7.82 1.61 16.75
N GLY A 417 7.03 0.56 16.54
CA GLY A 417 5.64 0.69 16.10
C GLY A 417 5.07 -0.58 15.49
N GLY A 418 3.76 -0.62 15.32
CA GLY A 418 3.03 -1.72 14.68
C GLY A 418 3.37 -1.88 13.19
N THR A 419 2.80 -2.92 12.56
CA THR A 419 2.91 -3.10 11.10
C THR A 419 2.21 -1.95 10.37
N GLY A 420 2.86 -1.42 9.33
CA GLY A 420 2.32 -0.31 8.54
C GLY A 420 2.27 1.05 9.26
N SER A 421 2.91 1.21 10.43
CA SER A 421 2.98 2.49 11.15
C SER A 421 3.96 3.51 10.55
N GLY A 422 4.81 3.12 9.59
CA GLY A 422 5.78 3.99 8.94
C GLY A 422 7.18 3.96 9.53
N LYS A 423 7.57 2.89 10.24
CA LYS A 423 8.91 2.75 10.86
C LYS A 423 10.07 2.94 9.88
N THR A 424 10.05 2.20 8.77
CA THR A 424 11.10 2.30 7.73
C THR A 424 11.16 3.70 7.13
N THR A 425 10.00 4.35 6.92
CA THR A 425 9.92 5.74 6.46
C THR A 425 10.56 6.69 7.47
N MET A 426 10.25 6.54 8.76
CA MET A 426 10.85 7.35 9.82
C MET A 426 12.36 7.10 9.90
N LEU A 427 12.80 5.84 9.83
CA LEU A 427 14.23 5.51 9.83
C LEU A 427 14.96 6.15 8.64
N ASN A 428 14.37 6.13 7.44
CA ASN A 428 14.89 6.86 6.27
C ASN A 428 14.97 8.38 6.51
N CYS A 429 13.95 8.96 7.12
CA CYS A 429 13.95 10.40 7.44
C CYS A 429 15.04 10.76 8.46
N LEU A 430 15.22 9.94 9.51
CA LEU A 430 16.27 10.14 10.50
C LEU A 430 17.67 9.96 9.90
N SER A 431 17.84 8.93 9.06
CA SER A 431 19.12 8.69 8.40
C SER A 431 19.55 9.82 7.46
N ALA A 432 18.61 10.61 6.95
CA ALA A 432 18.92 11.78 6.14
C ALA A 432 19.60 12.92 6.93
N PHE A 433 19.57 12.87 8.26
CA PHE A 433 20.31 13.82 9.13
C PHE A 433 21.76 13.38 9.39
N ILE A 434 22.12 12.14 9.07
CA ILE A 434 23.50 11.65 9.18
C ILE A 434 24.40 12.47 8.25
N SER A 435 25.56 12.89 8.75
CA SER A 435 26.52 13.69 7.99
C SER A 435 26.94 12.98 6.68
N PRO A 436 27.01 13.68 5.54
CA PRO A 436 27.53 13.12 4.29
C PRO A 436 28.96 12.59 4.39
N ALA A 437 29.75 13.06 5.36
CA ALA A 437 31.13 12.63 5.57
C ALA A 437 31.23 11.27 6.28
N GLU A 438 30.15 10.77 6.88
CA GLU A 438 30.15 9.51 7.62
C GLU A 438 29.95 8.30 6.71
N ARG A 439 30.65 7.20 7.03
CA ARG A 439 30.48 5.91 6.39
C ARG A 439 29.34 5.15 7.06
N VAL A 440 28.29 4.88 6.31
CA VAL A 440 27.11 4.15 6.80
C VAL A 440 27.09 2.74 6.22
N VAL A 441 26.85 1.74 7.07
CA VAL A 441 26.57 0.37 6.62
C VAL A 441 25.13 0.05 6.98
N THR A 442 24.30 -0.27 5.96
CA THR A 442 22.93 -0.75 6.20
C THR A 442 22.88 -2.27 6.14
N VAL A 443 22.06 -2.87 7.01
CA VAL A 443 21.84 -4.31 7.09
C VAL A 443 20.35 -4.57 7.11
N GLU A 444 19.83 -5.29 6.13
CA GLU A 444 18.39 -5.49 5.96
C GLU A 444 18.07 -6.92 5.49
N ASP A 445 16.86 -7.41 5.83
CA ASP A 445 16.32 -8.64 5.22
C ASP A 445 16.08 -8.44 3.73
N THR A 446 15.55 -7.26 3.39
CA THR A 446 15.36 -6.78 2.03
C THR A 446 15.67 -5.30 2.03
N ALA A 447 16.53 -4.85 1.14
CA ALA A 447 16.95 -3.45 1.08
C ALA A 447 15.77 -2.53 0.74
N GLU A 448 15.28 -1.79 1.74
CA GLU A 448 14.23 -0.76 1.65
C GLU A 448 14.78 0.63 2.00
N LEU A 449 15.92 0.70 2.68
CA LEU A 449 16.51 1.96 3.11
C LEU A 449 17.10 2.72 1.92
N GLN A 450 16.74 3.99 1.82
CA GLN A 450 17.20 4.91 0.77
C GLN A 450 18.09 5.98 1.38
N MET A 451 19.34 5.63 1.60
CA MET A 451 20.32 6.54 2.18
C MET A 451 20.75 7.59 1.15
N LYS A 452 20.96 8.84 1.61
CA LYS A 452 21.35 9.97 0.75
C LYS A 452 22.85 10.27 0.79
N GLN A 453 23.59 9.60 1.66
CA GLN A 453 25.03 9.76 1.82
C GLN A 453 25.78 9.11 0.66
N ASP A 454 26.92 9.67 0.25
CA ASP A 454 27.75 9.11 -0.81
C ASP A 454 28.48 7.82 -0.39
N HIS A 455 28.79 7.70 0.90
CA HIS A 455 29.58 6.59 1.44
C HIS A 455 28.70 5.57 2.17
N VAL A 456 27.79 4.92 1.43
CA VAL A 456 26.88 3.89 1.95
C VAL A 456 27.26 2.52 1.40
N VAL A 457 27.25 1.52 2.28
CA VAL A 457 27.32 0.10 1.92
C VAL A 457 26.04 -0.58 2.34
N THR A 458 25.23 -1.00 1.37
CA THR A 458 23.98 -1.71 1.60
C THR A 458 24.21 -3.21 1.59
N LEU A 459 23.84 -3.89 2.67
CA LEU A 459 23.93 -5.33 2.84
C LEU A 459 22.53 -5.93 2.98
N GLU A 460 22.26 -6.98 2.22
CA GLU A 460 20.97 -7.70 2.23
C GLU A 460 21.22 -9.17 2.58
N THR A 461 20.29 -9.76 3.36
CA THR A 461 20.34 -11.18 3.72
C THR A 461 20.19 -12.05 2.48
N ARG A 462 20.65 -13.27 2.59
CA ARG A 462 20.44 -14.30 1.58
C ARG A 462 19.83 -15.53 2.24
N PRO A 463 18.58 -15.89 1.91
CA PRO A 463 18.00 -17.14 2.39
C PRO A 463 18.77 -18.36 1.82
N PRO A 464 18.63 -19.52 2.48
CA PRO A 464 19.28 -20.74 2.02
C PRO A 464 18.81 -21.11 0.61
N ASN A 465 19.71 -21.77 -0.15
CA ASN A 465 19.38 -22.33 -1.46
C ASN A 465 18.48 -23.58 -1.30
N MET A 466 18.12 -24.22 -2.43
CA MET A 466 17.27 -25.43 -2.45
C MET A 466 17.88 -26.62 -1.68
N GLU A 467 19.20 -26.63 -1.46
CA GLU A 467 19.91 -27.63 -0.67
C GLU A 467 20.01 -27.26 0.83
N GLY A 468 19.39 -26.16 1.26
CA GLY A 468 19.48 -25.63 2.63
C GLY A 468 20.83 -25.00 2.96
N LYS A 469 21.64 -24.66 1.96
CA LYS A 469 22.98 -24.08 2.14
C LYS A 469 23.09 -22.64 1.67
N GLY A 470 24.12 -21.95 2.14
CA GLY A 470 24.47 -20.61 1.66
C GLY A 470 23.58 -19.49 2.25
N GLU A 471 22.87 -19.76 3.33
CA GLU A 471 22.17 -18.73 4.10
C GLU A 471 23.16 -17.70 4.64
N VAL A 472 22.79 -16.41 4.57
CA VAL A 472 23.48 -15.30 5.20
C VAL A 472 22.44 -14.50 5.98
N THR A 473 22.53 -14.54 7.28
CA THR A 473 21.55 -13.93 8.20
C THR A 473 21.89 -12.45 8.48
N ILE A 474 20.93 -11.68 9.03
CA ILE A 474 21.20 -10.33 9.56
C ILE A 474 22.35 -10.37 10.56
N ARG A 475 22.39 -11.40 11.43
CA ARG A 475 23.44 -11.60 12.42
C ARG A 475 24.83 -11.69 11.79
N ASP A 476 24.97 -12.47 10.71
CA ASP A 476 26.25 -12.61 9.97
C ASP A 476 26.68 -11.29 9.36
N LEU A 477 25.70 -10.54 8.81
CA LEU A 477 25.96 -9.24 8.19
C LEU A 477 26.38 -8.19 9.21
N ILE A 478 25.73 -8.12 10.40
CA ILE A 478 26.15 -7.20 11.49
C ILE A 478 27.57 -7.51 11.93
N LYS A 479 27.92 -8.79 12.16
CA LYS A 479 29.27 -9.20 12.51
C LYS A 479 30.32 -8.82 11.45
N ASN A 480 29.94 -8.90 10.19
CA ASN A 480 30.79 -8.47 9.09
C ASN A 480 30.91 -6.95 9.01
N ALA A 481 29.78 -6.22 9.21
CA ALA A 481 29.73 -4.76 9.20
C ALA A 481 30.72 -4.14 10.19
N LEU A 482 30.84 -4.70 11.40
CA LEU A 482 31.81 -4.28 12.43
C LEU A 482 33.28 -4.30 11.96
N ARG A 483 33.60 -5.08 10.90
CA ARG A 483 34.94 -5.17 10.30
C ARG A 483 35.12 -4.26 9.07
N MET A 484 34.04 -3.58 8.67
CA MET A 484 34.03 -2.72 7.48
C MET A 484 34.36 -1.25 7.82
N ARG A 485 34.72 -0.95 9.06
CA ARG A 485 35.00 0.39 9.58
C ARG A 485 33.84 1.36 9.33
N PRO A 486 32.61 1.03 9.75
CA PRO A 486 31.49 1.98 9.67
C PRO A 486 31.62 3.05 10.74
N ASP A 487 31.16 4.26 10.45
CA ASP A 487 30.90 5.27 11.48
C ASP A 487 29.52 4.99 12.10
N ARG A 488 28.55 4.52 11.31
CA ARG A 488 27.23 4.11 11.77
C ARG A 488 26.75 2.81 11.12
N ILE A 489 26.00 2.02 11.89
CA ILE A 489 25.31 0.83 11.40
C ILE A 489 23.80 1.07 11.51
N VAL A 490 23.09 0.91 10.39
CA VAL A 490 21.63 1.04 10.35
C VAL A 490 21.04 -0.32 10.02
N VAL A 491 20.33 -0.93 10.98
CA VAL A 491 19.68 -2.22 10.80
C VAL A 491 18.21 -1.99 10.50
N GLY A 492 17.74 -2.46 9.34
CA GLY A 492 16.35 -2.25 8.90
C GLY A 492 15.34 -2.70 9.94
N GLU A 493 15.52 -3.90 10.51
CA GLU A 493 14.68 -4.42 11.58
C GLU A 493 15.41 -5.51 12.38
N CYS A 494 15.25 -5.50 13.71
CA CYS A 494 15.63 -6.60 14.60
C CYS A 494 14.38 -7.41 14.98
N ARG A 495 14.43 -8.74 14.76
CA ARG A 495 13.32 -9.67 15.02
C ARG A 495 13.67 -10.83 15.93
N GLY A 496 14.97 -11.10 16.14
CA GLY A 496 15.46 -12.25 16.88
C GLY A 496 16.83 -12.02 17.51
N GLY A 497 17.64 -13.07 17.54
CA GLY A 497 18.93 -13.10 18.23
C GLY A 497 20.00 -12.13 17.74
N GLU A 498 19.88 -11.58 16.54
CA GLU A 498 20.70 -10.51 15.98
C GLU A 498 20.65 -9.23 16.82
N THR A 499 19.59 -9.06 17.59
CA THR A 499 19.42 -7.93 18.52
C THR A 499 20.61 -7.78 19.46
N LEU A 500 21.17 -8.88 19.95
CA LEU A 500 22.35 -8.83 20.81
C LEU A 500 23.57 -8.26 20.07
N ASP A 501 23.79 -8.71 18.83
CA ASP A 501 24.93 -8.24 18.02
C ASP A 501 24.77 -6.74 17.67
N MET A 502 23.53 -6.28 17.47
CA MET A 502 23.23 -4.85 17.27
C MET A 502 23.46 -4.01 18.54
N LEU A 503 23.03 -4.49 19.72
CA LEU A 503 23.30 -3.83 21.00
C LEU A 503 24.81 -3.77 21.28
N GLN A 504 25.55 -4.83 20.95
CA GLN A 504 27.01 -4.85 21.07
C GLN A 504 27.66 -3.82 20.12
N ALA A 505 27.17 -3.69 18.88
CA ALA A 505 27.65 -2.66 17.94
C ALA A 505 27.46 -1.25 18.54
N MET A 506 26.28 -0.97 19.07
CA MET A 506 25.95 0.31 19.73
C MET A 506 26.83 0.59 20.97
N ASN A 507 27.27 -0.46 21.69
CA ASN A 507 28.11 -0.34 22.90
C ASN A 507 29.62 -0.33 22.60
N THR A 508 30.07 -0.55 21.36
CA THR A 508 31.49 -0.75 21.03
C THR A 508 32.05 0.25 20.02
N GLY A 509 31.60 1.51 20.11
CA GLY A 509 32.18 2.60 19.34
C GLY A 509 31.55 2.81 17.96
N HIS A 510 30.32 2.34 17.74
CA HIS A 510 29.51 2.64 16.57
C HIS A 510 28.27 3.43 17.01
N ASP A 511 28.52 4.51 17.77
CA ASP A 511 27.47 5.39 18.29
C ASP A 511 26.69 6.05 17.15
N GLY A 512 25.40 6.34 17.40
CA GLY A 512 24.50 6.84 16.37
C GLY A 512 23.92 5.77 15.46
N SER A 513 24.09 4.49 15.81
CA SER A 513 23.44 3.38 15.12
C SER A 513 21.93 3.37 15.35
N MET A 514 21.20 2.90 14.35
CA MET A 514 19.74 2.94 14.35
C MET A 514 19.15 1.59 13.95
N THR A 515 17.96 1.29 14.47
CA THR A 515 17.19 0.09 14.05
C THR A 515 15.71 0.32 14.20
N THR A 516 14.90 -0.60 13.63
CA THR A 516 13.46 -0.64 13.90
C THR A 516 13.07 -1.91 14.67
N GLY A 517 11.94 -1.83 15.35
CA GLY A 517 11.34 -2.97 16.03
C GLY A 517 9.81 -2.85 16.14
N HIS A 518 9.15 -3.97 16.34
CA HIS A 518 7.70 -4.02 16.50
C HIS A 518 7.30 -4.02 17.98
N ALA A 519 6.70 -2.93 18.45
CA ALA A 519 6.04 -2.86 19.75
C ALA A 519 4.90 -1.81 19.73
N ASN A 520 4.00 -1.89 20.73
CA ASN A 520 2.87 -0.97 20.84
C ASN A 520 3.21 0.28 21.67
N THR A 521 4.18 0.19 22.56
CA THR A 521 4.64 1.27 23.43
C THR A 521 6.17 1.24 23.54
N PRO A 522 6.84 2.36 23.93
CA PRO A 522 8.27 2.38 24.19
C PRO A 522 8.68 1.36 25.27
N GLN A 523 7.89 1.22 26.34
CA GLN A 523 8.14 0.26 27.39
C GLN A 523 8.03 -1.20 26.91
N ASP A 524 7.06 -1.51 26.02
CA ASP A 524 6.96 -2.84 25.43
C ASP A 524 8.11 -3.14 24.46
N MET A 525 8.67 -2.09 23.84
CA MET A 525 9.86 -2.25 23.00
C MET A 525 11.05 -2.75 23.83
N MET A 526 11.25 -2.22 25.03
CA MET A 526 12.31 -2.70 25.92
C MET A 526 12.12 -4.17 26.29
N LYS A 527 10.91 -4.58 26.70
CA LYS A 527 10.59 -5.99 26.98
C LYS A 527 10.81 -6.88 25.76
N ARG A 528 10.50 -6.37 24.58
CA ARG A 528 10.69 -7.12 23.32
C ARG A 528 12.17 -7.30 23.00
N LEU A 529 13.01 -6.27 23.21
CA LEU A 529 14.46 -6.40 23.08
C LEU A 529 15.02 -7.46 24.04
N GLU A 530 14.57 -7.48 25.32
CA GLU A 530 14.93 -8.55 26.27
C GLU A 530 14.60 -9.93 25.71
N THR A 531 13.37 -10.12 25.21
CA THR A 531 12.92 -11.39 24.64
C THR A 531 13.73 -11.79 23.39
N MET A 532 13.99 -10.86 22.49
CA MET A 532 14.76 -11.13 21.27
C MET A 532 16.20 -11.52 21.57
N VAL A 533 16.85 -10.90 22.56
CA VAL A 533 18.20 -11.30 22.99
C VAL A 533 18.19 -12.72 23.54
N LEU A 534 17.18 -13.07 24.36
CA LEU A 534 17.03 -14.43 24.92
C LEU A 534 16.84 -15.51 23.86
N THR A 535 16.24 -15.17 22.69
CA THR A 535 16.13 -16.14 21.59
C THR A 535 17.48 -16.45 20.92
N GLY A 536 18.44 -15.53 21.03
CA GLY A 536 19.76 -15.67 20.40
C GLY A 536 20.86 -16.19 21.32
N MET A 537 20.69 -16.00 22.65
CA MET A 537 21.70 -16.38 23.65
C MET A 537 21.08 -16.55 25.02
N ASP A 538 21.44 -17.63 25.73
CA ASP A 538 21.09 -17.82 27.14
C ASP A 538 21.96 -16.88 28.01
N MET A 539 21.33 -15.83 28.54
CA MET A 539 21.98 -14.78 29.32
C MET A 539 21.07 -14.35 30.47
N PRO A 540 21.60 -14.04 31.66
CA PRO A 540 20.80 -13.49 32.75
C PRO A 540 20.07 -12.20 32.33
N VAL A 541 18.78 -12.09 32.67
CA VAL A 541 17.93 -10.95 32.27
C VAL A 541 18.53 -9.62 32.72
N ASP A 542 19.12 -9.57 33.91
CA ASP A 542 19.79 -8.35 34.40
C ASP A 542 20.97 -7.93 33.54
N ALA A 543 21.74 -8.89 33.01
CA ALA A 543 22.83 -8.59 32.09
C ALA A 543 22.29 -8.06 30.76
N ILE A 544 21.17 -8.61 30.29
CA ILE A 544 20.49 -8.11 29.07
C ILE A 544 20.02 -6.68 29.27
N ARG A 545 19.38 -6.37 30.40
CA ARG A 545 18.90 -5.02 30.71
C ARG A 545 20.05 -4.01 30.80
N ILE A 546 21.20 -4.40 31.33
CA ILE A 546 22.41 -3.57 31.33
C ILE A 546 22.84 -3.28 29.90
N GLN A 547 22.88 -4.29 29.04
CA GLN A 547 23.24 -4.10 27.63
C GLN A 547 22.28 -3.16 26.91
N ILE A 548 20.96 -3.29 27.11
CA ILE A 548 19.96 -2.44 26.48
C ILE A 548 20.10 -0.99 26.97
N THR A 549 20.20 -0.75 28.28
CA THR A 549 20.27 0.61 28.84
C THR A 549 21.58 1.32 28.55
N SER A 550 22.67 0.59 28.27
CA SER A 550 23.92 1.19 27.80
C SER A 550 23.90 1.48 26.29
N ALA A 551 23.16 0.67 25.50
CA ALA A 551 23.20 0.74 24.05
C ALA A 551 22.15 1.70 23.48
N VAL A 552 20.92 1.68 23.99
CA VAL A 552 19.79 2.43 23.43
C VAL A 552 19.58 3.71 24.23
N HIS A 553 19.64 4.86 23.55
CA HIS A 553 19.43 6.16 24.16
C HIS A 553 17.99 6.65 23.95
N LEU A 554 17.42 6.43 22.76
CA LEU A 554 16.13 7.01 22.37
C LEU A 554 15.21 5.98 21.69
N VAL A 555 13.93 6.05 22.01
CA VAL A 555 12.87 5.30 21.33
C VAL A 555 11.91 6.28 20.67
N VAL A 556 11.69 6.12 19.35
CA VAL A 556 10.70 6.88 18.59
C VAL A 556 9.54 5.94 18.28
N GLN A 557 8.41 6.12 18.94
CA GLN A 557 7.22 5.28 18.80
C GLN A 557 6.25 5.84 17.78
N LEU A 558 5.85 5.02 16.81
CA LEU A 558 4.85 5.35 15.80
C LEU A 558 3.60 4.47 15.95
N ASN A 559 2.43 5.09 15.77
CA ASN A 559 1.17 4.37 15.70
C ASN A 559 0.40 4.75 14.42
N ARG A 560 -0.34 3.77 13.88
CA ARG A 560 -1.35 3.98 12.84
C ARG A 560 -2.71 4.10 13.51
N PHE A 561 -3.38 5.22 13.30
CA PHE A 561 -4.69 5.52 13.87
C PHE A 561 -5.83 4.99 13.00
N SER A 562 -7.04 4.97 13.55
CA SER A 562 -8.24 4.50 12.84
C SER A 562 -8.63 5.36 11.63
N ASP A 563 -8.18 6.62 11.58
CA ASP A 563 -8.30 7.53 10.44
C ASP A 563 -7.29 7.24 9.31
N GLY A 564 -6.46 6.20 9.48
CA GLY A 564 -5.37 5.85 8.57
C GLY A 564 -4.10 6.71 8.74
N ALA A 565 -4.14 7.77 9.54
CA ALA A 565 -2.99 8.62 9.79
C ALA A 565 -1.91 7.88 10.60
N ARG A 566 -0.66 8.18 10.30
CA ARG A 566 0.51 7.66 11.00
C ARG A 566 1.13 8.80 11.77
N ARG A 567 1.29 8.62 13.11
CA ARG A 567 1.81 9.69 13.97
C ARG A 567 2.88 9.13 14.90
N VAL A 568 3.89 9.96 15.19
CA VAL A 568 4.80 9.74 16.29
C VAL A 568 4.02 10.01 17.58
N THR A 569 3.86 8.97 18.40
CA THR A 569 3.09 9.07 19.65
C THR A 569 3.98 9.35 20.84
N HIS A 570 5.23 8.87 20.83
CA HIS A 570 6.20 9.13 21.89
C HIS A 570 7.60 9.31 21.29
N ILE A 571 8.35 10.19 21.87
CA ILE A 571 9.82 10.19 21.81
C ILE A 571 10.28 10.08 23.25
N SER A 572 10.97 8.97 23.58
CA SER A 572 11.26 8.62 24.96
C SER A 572 12.73 8.29 25.13
N GLU A 573 13.32 8.74 26.24
CA GLU A 573 14.67 8.35 26.68
C GLU A 573 14.62 7.00 27.38
N VAL A 574 15.65 6.18 27.16
CA VAL A 574 15.95 5.01 27.99
C VAL A 574 16.82 5.50 29.15
N ALA A 575 16.18 5.90 30.25
CA ALA A 575 16.80 6.66 31.35
C ALA A 575 17.62 5.80 32.33
N GLY A 576 17.72 4.46 32.10
CA GLY A 576 18.47 3.55 32.95
C GLY A 576 17.61 2.44 33.50
N ARG A 577 17.91 1.99 34.74
CA ARG A 577 17.20 0.91 35.43
C ARG A 577 16.77 1.36 36.81
N ASP A 578 15.64 0.85 37.24
CA ASP A 578 15.18 0.97 38.61
C ASP A 578 16.05 0.08 39.54
N ASP A 579 16.60 0.66 40.59
CA ASP A 579 17.54 -0.03 41.50
C ASP A 579 16.88 -1.15 42.30
N ILE A 580 15.56 -1.11 42.48
CA ILE A 580 14.82 -2.06 43.31
C ILE A 580 14.28 -3.21 42.46
N THR A 581 13.64 -2.89 41.37
CA THR A 581 12.97 -3.88 40.51
C THR A 581 13.86 -4.38 39.37
N GLY A 582 14.94 -3.66 39.06
CA GLY A 582 15.82 -3.92 37.93
C GLY A 582 15.18 -3.66 36.58
N HIS A 583 13.94 -3.13 36.51
CA HIS A 583 13.27 -2.81 35.23
C HIS A 583 13.88 -1.60 34.54
N ILE A 584 13.83 -1.62 33.19
CA ILE A 584 14.26 -0.49 32.37
C ILE A 584 13.28 0.66 32.55
N ILE A 585 13.80 1.84 32.86
CA ILE A 585 13.05 3.09 32.97
C ILE A 585 13.03 3.77 31.60
N VAL A 586 11.86 4.13 31.15
CA VAL A 586 11.64 4.86 29.89
C VAL A 586 10.82 6.09 30.21
N GLU A 587 11.38 7.27 29.90
CA GLU A 587 10.78 8.57 30.20
C GLU A 587 10.40 9.30 28.91
N ASP A 588 9.16 9.77 28.83
CA ASP A 588 8.65 10.46 27.64
C ASP A 588 9.16 11.90 27.61
N ILE A 589 9.81 12.26 26.51
CA ILE A 589 10.25 13.64 26.21
C ILE A 589 9.14 14.36 25.45
N PHE A 590 8.59 13.71 24.42
CA PHE A 590 7.41 14.17 23.68
C PHE A 590 6.34 13.10 23.69
N ARG A 591 5.09 13.54 23.79
CA ARG A 591 3.93 12.65 23.77
C ARG A 591 2.80 13.24 22.94
N TYR A 592 2.14 12.39 22.15
CA TYR A 592 0.91 12.72 21.46
C TYR A 592 -0.27 12.62 22.43
N ILE A 593 -1.02 13.71 22.57
CA ILE A 593 -2.20 13.80 23.42
C ILE A 593 -3.41 14.07 22.55
N GLU A 594 -4.38 13.15 22.57
CA GLU A 594 -5.66 13.35 21.89
C GLU A 594 -6.52 14.37 22.62
N ALA A 595 -7.16 15.25 21.87
CA ALA A 595 -8.11 16.17 22.47
C ALA A 595 -9.40 15.40 22.86
N PRO A 596 -9.98 15.63 24.06
CA PRO A 596 -11.19 14.95 24.50
C PRO A 596 -12.31 15.12 23.48
N GLY A 597 -12.85 13.99 22.98
CA GLY A 597 -13.97 13.99 22.01
C GLY A 597 -13.58 14.31 20.56
N SER A 598 -12.29 14.39 20.24
CA SER A 598 -11.78 14.64 18.88
C SER A 598 -10.82 13.53 18.45
N LYS A 599 -10.80 13.20 17.17
CA LYS A 599 -9.77 12.33 16.55
C LYS A 599 -8.46 13.09 16.26
N THR A 600 -8.40 14.38 16.60
CA THR A 600 -7.21 15.20 16.45
C THR A 600 -6.53 15.41 17.80
N GLY A 601 -5.21 15.43 17.81
CA GLY A 601 -4.38 15.65 18.99
C GLY A 601 -3.16 16.49 18.65
N ARG A 602 -2.32 16.72 19.64
CA ARG A 602 -1.05 17.44 19.49
C ARG A 602 0.08 16.65 20.11
N GLN A 603 1.24 16.73 19.48
CA GLN A 603 2.49 16.35 20.11
C GLN A 603 2.92 17.47 21.06
N LEU A 604 3.18 17.12 22.30
CA LEU A 604 3.58 18.08 23.34
C LEU A 604 4.85 17.59 24.02
N TYR A 605 5.72 18.54 24.34
CA TYR A 605 6.82 18.32 25.24
C TYR A 605 6.27 18.06 26.67
N THR A 606 6.79 17.03 27.35
CA THR A 606 6.26 16.60 28.64
C THR A 606 6.80 17.39 29.83
N GLY A 607 7.88 18.14 29.63
CA GLY A 607 8.64 18.79 30.70
C GLY A 607 9.78 17.94 31.26
N TYR A 608 9.94 16.69 30.80
CA TYR A 608 11.05 15.84 31.17
C TYR A 608 12.34 16.33 30.50
N ILE A 609 13.40 16.49 31.30
CA ILE A 609 14.73 16.93 30.84
C ILE A 609 15.59 15.67 30.62
N PRO A 610 15.88 15.30 29.35
CA PRO A 610 16.69 14.12 29.08
C PRO A 610 18.13 14.27 29.58
N SER A 611 18.74 13.17 30.00
CA SER A 611 20.08 13.16 30.60
C SER A 611 21.17 13.68 29.68
N PHE A 612 20.98 13.54 28.37
CA PHE A 612 21.90 14.00 27.33
C PHE A 612 21.64 15.44 26.86
N LEU A 613 20.60 16.13 27.36
CA LEU A 613 20.27 17.50 26.95
C LEU A 613 21.41 18.51 27.21
N PRO A 614 22.12 18.47 28.35
CA PRO A 614 23.25 19.35 28.58
C PRO A 614 24.33 19.27 27.49
N GLU A 615 24.61 18.05 27.02
CA GLU A 615 25.59 17.82 25.94
C GLU A 615 25.13 18.41 24.60
N LEU A 616 23.83 18.29 24.28
CA LEU A 616 23.26 18.91 23.07
C LEU A 616 23.36 20.43 23.10
N LEU A 617 23.14 21.04 24.28
CA LEU A 617 23.26 22.47 24.49
C LEU A 617 24.71 22.94 24.41
N ASP A 618 25.64 22.25 25.05
CA ASP A 618 27.07 22.56 25.04
C ASP A 618 27.68 22.52 23.64
N LYS A 619 27.19 21.59 22.81
CA LYS A 619 27.57 21.47 21.39
C LYS A 619 26.82 22.44 20.47
N ASN A 620 25.92 23.25 20.97
CA ASN A 620 25.04 24.16 20.21
C ASN A 620 24.23 23.45 19.12
N LEU A 621 23.82 22.20 19.36
CA LEU A 621 22.99 21.41 18.43
C LEU A 621 21.50 21.76 18.54
N ILE A 622 21.08 22.27 19.70
CA ILE A 622 19.72 22.73 19.98
C ILE A 622 19.77 23.89 21.00
N THR A 623 18.74 24.73 21.00
CA THR A 623 18.52 25.76 22.03
C THR A 623 17.28 25.44 22.86
N LEU A 624 17.20 25.98 24.08
CA LEU A 624 16.00 25.78 24.91
C LEU A 624 14.74 26.34 24.26
N GLU A 625 14.83 27.44 23.52
CA GLU A 625 13.70 28.03 22.77
C GLU A 625 13.15 27.10 21.68
N GLN A 626 13.94 26.16 21.19
CA GLN A 626 13.52 25.16 20.17
C GLN A 626 12.83 23.94 20.78
N LEU A 627 12.92 23.78 22.11
CA LEU A 627 12.26 22.69 22.84
C LEU A 627 10.92 23.12 23.45
N PHE A 628 10.78 24.41 23.75
CA PHE A 628 9.66 25.03 24.43
C PHE A 628 8.96 26.04 23.52
#